data_813aea94f7b4144aa658aa8a1a128099
#
_entry.id   813aea94f7b4144aa658aa8a1a128099
#
_cell.length_a   1.000
_cell.length_b   1.000
_cell.length_c   1.000
_cell.angle_alpha   90.00
_cell.angle_beta   90.00
_cell.angle_gamma   90.00
#
_symmetry.space_group_name_H-M   'P 1'
#
loop_
_entity.id
_entity.type
_entity.pdbx_description
1 polymer ?
#
loop_
_entity_poly.entity_id
_entity_poly.type
_entity_poly.pdbx_seq_one_letter_code
_entity_poly.pdbx_strand_id
1 'polypeptide(L)'
;MAVGPFRPILAAVTATAALLLAAAVAHADPFDDQFLALLSRDRIVGPPDQMIAIAHERCNDADLPRTGLFIPRFGAQPGPYLAAIGQIYNELEAQGLTSGQAAQFIRDAIAVYCPDQKGT
;
A
#
# COMPACT_ATOMS: atom_id res chain seq x y z
N MET A 1 17.94 -49.77 12.27
CA MET A 1 17.08 -49.99 11.10
C MET A 1 15.91 -49.04 11.04
N ALA A 2 15.22 -48.83 12.13
CA ALA A 2 14.07 -47.95 12.17
C ALA A 2 14.42 -46.49 11.94
N VAL A 3 15.67 -46.12 12.09
CA VAL A 3 16.12 -44.72 11.99
C VAL A 3 16.10 -44.21 10.56
N GLY A 4 16.34 -45.09 9.58
CA GLY A 4 16.42 -44.70 8.18
C GLY A 4 15.15 -44.06 7.60
N PRO A 5 13.94 -44.61 7.87
CA PRO A 5 12.70 -44.06 7.33
C PRO A 5 12.35 -42.66 7.82
N PHE A 6 12.81 -42.27 8.99
CA PHE A 6 12.46 -40.98 9.58
C PHE A 6 13.25 -39.80 9.00
N ARG A 7 14.47 -40.06 8.57
CA ARG A 7 15.33 -39.01 8.02
C ARG A 7 14.78 -38.34 6.77
N PRO A 8 14.30 -39.12 5.75
CA PRO A 8 13.71 -38.48 4.58
C PRO A 8 12.49 -37.63 4.88
N ILE A 9 11.68 -38.05 5.85
CA ILE A 9 10.47 -37.31 6.22
C ILE A 9 10.83 -35.96 6.85
N LEU A 10 11.81 -35.93 7.73
CA LEU A 10 12.26 -34.69 8.36
C LEU A 10 12.87 -33.73 7.35
N ALA A 11 13.65 -34.25 6.41
CA ALA A 11 14.23 -33.43 5.36
C ALA A 11 13.16 -32.80 4.46
N ALA A 12 12.11 -33.55 4.15
CA ALA A 12 11.01 -33.07 3.33
C ALA A 12 10.26 -31.90 4.00
N VAL A 13 10.00 -32.01 5.31
CA VAL A 13 9.33 -30.95 6.08
C VAL A 13 10.16 -29.67 6.07
N THR A 14 11.47 -29.80 6.30
CA THR A 14 12.38 -28.66 6.31
C THR A 14 12.42 -27.97 4.95
N ALA A 15 12.48 -28.73 3.87
CA ALA A 15 12.49 -28.18 2.52
C ALA A 15 11.20 -27.44 2.19
N THR A 16 10.05 -27.97 2.64
CA THR A 16 8.75 -27.31 2.43
C THR A 16 8.70 -25.97 3.11
N ALA A 17 9.17 -25.86 4.36
CA ALA A 17 9.20 -24.61 5.09
C ALA A 17 10.09 -23.58 4.39
N ALA A 18 11.25 -23.99 3.92
CA ALA A 18 12.16 -23.11 3.21
C ALA A 18 11.55 -22.58 1.90
N LEU A 19 10.83 -23.41 1.18
CA LEU A 19 10.15 -23.02 -0.07
C LEU A 19 9.07 -21.98 0.19
N LEU A 20 8.31 -22.12 1.27
CA LEU A 20 7.27 -21.15 1.63
C LEU A 20 7.87 -19.78 1.92
N LEU A 21 8.97 -19.73 2.65
CA LEU A 21 9.66 -18.47 2.92
C LEU A 21 10.22 -17.84 1.65
N ALA A 22 10.82 -18.63 0.78
CA ALA A 22 11.35 -18.16 -0.48
C ALA A 22 10.24 -17.60 -1.37
N ALA A 23 9.08 -18.26 -1.43
CA ALA A 23 7.95 -17.78 -2.21
C ALA A 23 7.42 -16.44 -1.71
N ALA A 24 7.34 -16.23 -0.38
CA ALA A 24 6.92 -14.96 0.18
C ALA A 24 7.87 -13.83 -0.18
N VAL A 25 9.18 -14.08 -0.15
CA VAL A 25 10.19 -13.10 -0.54
C VAL A 25 10.16 -12.83 -2.04
N ALA A 26 9.95 -13.87 -2.84
CA ALA A 26 9.95 -13.76 -4.30
C ALA A 26 8.82 -12.88 -4.86
N HIS A 27 7.72 -12.72 -4.10
CA HIS A 27 6.62 -11.86 -4.51
C HIS A 27 6.81 -10.40 -4.12
N ALA A 28 7.85 -10.09 -3.36
CA ALA A 28 8.12 -8.72 -2.93
C ALA A 28 8.69 -7.91 -4.10
N ASP A 29 7.99 -6.85 -4.47
CA ASP A 29 8.46 -5.87 -5.43
C ASP A 29 9.42 -4.91 -4.71
N PRO A 30 10.55 -4.49 -5.32
CA PRO A 30 11.45 -3.53 -4.70
C PRO A 30 10.78 -2.21 -4.32
N PHE A 31 9.84 -1.73 -5.12
CA PHE A 31 9.08 -0.52 -4.80
C PHE A 31 8.17 -0.75 -3.61
N ASP A 32 7.54 -1.90 -3.53
CA ASP A 32 6.68 -2.25 -2.40
C ASP A 32 7.50 -2.31 -1.11
N ASP A 33 8.68 -2.91 -1.14
CA ASP A 33 9.58 -2.96 0.02
C ASP A 33 9.99 -1.56 0.46
N GLN A 34 10.31 -0.69 -0.49
CA GLN A 34 10.67 0.69 -0.20
C GLN A 34 9.50 1.45 0.41
N PHE A 35 8.30 1.26 -0.12
CA PHE A 35 7.11 1.90 0.40
C PHE A 35 6.81 1.45 1.82
N LEU A 36 6.85 0.15 2.08
CA LEU A 36 6.61 -0.38 3.42
C LEU A 36 7.67 0.09 4.42
N ALA A 37 8.92 0.24 3.98
CA ALA A 37 9.98 0.79 4.82
C ALA A 37 9.68 2.25 5.21
N LEU A 38 9.18 3.05 4.26
CA LEU A 38 8.78 4.43 4.54
C LEU A 38 7.62 4.48 5.53
N LEU A 39 6.62 3.63 5.36
CA LEU A 39 5.49 3.56 6.29
C LEU A 39 5.97 3.21 7.70
N SER A 40 6.89 2.27 7.83
CA SER A 40 7.47 1.90 9.13
C SER A 40 8.18 3.07 9.77
N ARG A 41 8.97 3.81 8.99
CA ARG A 41 9.66 5.00 9.48
C ARG A 41 8.69 6.04 9.98
N ASP A 42 7.57 6.20 9.30
CA ASP A 42 6.55 7.19 9.64
C ASP A 42 5.54 6.66 10.65
N ARG A 43 5.77 5.44 11.18
CA ARG A 43 4.94 4.80 12.19
C ARG A 43 3.51 4.56 11.72
N ILE A 44 3.35 4.29 10.46
CA ILE A 44 2.07 3.94 9.87
C ILE A 44 1.96 2.41 9.84
N VAL A 45 0.93 1.88 10.48
CA VAL A 45 0.72 0.45 10.64
C VAL A 45 -0.58 0.07 9.95
N GLY A 46 -0.55 -1.03 9.21
CA GLY A 46 -1.73 -1.57 8.57
C GLY A 46 -1.39 -2.80 7.75
N PRO A 47 -2.39 -3.49 7.20
CA PRO A 47 -2.15 -4.66 6.35
C PRO A 47 -1.34 -4.28 5.11
N PRO A 48 -0.17 -4.90 4.88
CA PRO A 48 0.71 -4.48 3.79
C PRO A 48 0.04 -4.52 2.41
N ASP A 49 -0.72 -5.55 2.12
CA ASP A 49 -1.36 -5.70 0.81
C ASP A 49 -2.38 -4.58 0.55
N GLN A 50 -3.15 -4.22 1.56
CA GLN A 50 -4.13 -3.15 1.45
C GLN A 50 -3.44 -1.80 1.32
N MET A 51 -2.38 -1.57 2.08
CA MET A 51 -1.61 -0.33 2.02
C MET A 51 -1.01 -0.13 0.64
N ILE A 52 -0.44 -1.18 0.07
CA ILE A 52 0.12 -1.15 -1.29
C ILE A 52 -0.97 -0.87 -2.32
N ALA A 53 -2.12 -1.53 -2.20
CA ALA A 53 -3.23 -1.32 -3.12
C ALA A 53 -3.74 0.13 -3.09
N ILE A 54 -3.88 0.71 -1.91
CA ILE A 54 -4.30 2.11 -1.75
C ILE A 54 -3.25 3.06 -2.36
N ALA A 55 -1.97 2.76 -2.18
CA ALA A 55 -0.89 3.56 -2.75
C ALA A 55 -0.95 3.57 -4.28
N HIS A 56 -1.17 2.43 -4.90
CA HIS A 56 -1.33 2.35 -6.35
C HIS A 56 -2.58 3.10 -6.82
N GLU A 57 -3.67 2.99 -6.09
CA GLU A 57 -4.90 3.73 -6.37
C GLU A 57 -4.64 5.24 -6.40
N ARG A 58 -3.88 5.75 -5.44
CA ARG A 58 -3.51 7.17 -5.40
C ARG A 58 -2.77 7.59 -6.67
N CYS A 59 -1.84 6.78 -7.15
CA CYS A 59 -1.08 7.10 -8.34
C CYS A 59 -1.93 6.99 -9.61
N ASN A 60 -2.85 6.03 -9.67
CA ASN A 60 -3.78 5.92 -10.79
C ASN A 60 -4.72 7.12 -10.86
N ASP A 61 -5.12 7.65 -9.71
CA ASP A 61 -6.00 8.81 -9.64
C ASP A 61 -5.31 10.11 -10.05
N ALA A 62 -4.00 10.11 -10.15
CA ALA A 62 -3.23 11.30 -10.53
C ALA A 62 -3.60 11.85 -11.91
N ASP A 63 -4.06 10.99 -12.81
CA ASP A 63 -4.46 11.37 -14.15
C ASP A 63 -5.90 11.87 -14.26
N LEU A 64 -6.65 11.82 -13.16
CA LEU A 64 -8.03 12.29 -13.17
C LEU A 64 -8.08 13.82 -13.30
N PRO A 65 -9.15 14.36 -13.94
CA PRO A 65 -9.31 15.80 -14.03
C PRO A 65 -9.35 16.46 -12.66
N ARG A 66 -8.59 17.54 -12.51
CA ARG A 66 -8.48 18.29 -11.25
C ARG A 66 -9.48 19.42 -11.14
N THR A 67 -10.41 19.48 -12.07
CA THR A 67 -11.47 20.47 -12.07
C THR A 67 -12.52 20.12 -11.02
N GLY A 68 -12.98 21.12 -10.32
CA GLY A 68 -14.13 21.02 -9.44
C GLY A 68 -15.12 22.08 -9.82
N LEU A 69 -16.39 21.87 -9.50
CA LEU A 69 -17.44 22.82 -9.74
C LEU A 69 -17.77 23.52 -8.43
N PHE A 70 -17.64 24.83 -8.41
CA PHE A 70 -18.09 25.64 -7.29
C PHE A 70 -19.29 26.47 -7.69
N ILE A 71 -20.43 26.19 -7.07
CA ILE A 71 -21.65 26.94 -7.26
C ILE A 71 -22.00 27.58 -5.92
N PRO A 72 -21.92 28.94 -5.79
CA PRO A 72 -22.03 29.60 -4.48
C PRO A 72 -23.28 29.25 -3.69
N ARG A 73 -24.39 29.00 -4.37
CA ARG A 73 -25.67 28.66 -3.70
C ARG A 73 -25.78 27.20 -3.28
N PHE A 74 -25.03 26.31 -3.92
CA PHE A 74 -25.13 24.87 -3.74
C PHE A 74 -23.86 24.28 -3.16
N GLY A 75 -22.84 25.10 -2.90
CA GLY A 75 -21.57 24.65 -2.38
C GLY A 75 -20.63 24.13 -3.46
N ALA A 76 -19.52 23.59 -3.03
CA ALA A 76 -18.52 23.04 -3.92
C ALA A 76 -18.83 21.58 -4.20
N GLN A 77 -18.80 21.21 -5.47
CA GLN A 77 -18.85 19.81 -5.87
C GLN A 77 -17.45 19.41 -6.30
N PRO A 78 -16.82 18.42 -5.62
CA PRO A 78 -15.48 18.00 -6.00
C PRO A 78 -15.51 17.34 -7.37
N GLY A 79 -14.50 17.68 -8.19
CA GLY A 79 -14.27 16.97 -9.43
C GLY A 79 -13.76 15.55 -9.17
N PRO A 80 -13.54 14.75 -10.23
CA PRO A 80 -13.14 13.36 -10.09
C PRO A 80 -11.88 13.17 -9.24
N TYR A 81 -10.90 14.05 -9.40
CA TYR A 81 -9.64 13.95 -8.65
C TYR A 81 -9.86 14.13 -7.16
N LEU A 82 -10.53 15.21 -6.76
CA LEU A 82 -10.76 15.49 -5.33
C LEU A 82 -11.67 14.44 -4.70
N ALA A 83 -12.66 13.95 -5.43
CA ALA A 83 -13.53 12.89 -4.93
C ALA A 83 -12.74 11.61 -4.68
N ALA A 84 -11.82 11.24 -5.58
CA ALA A 84 -10.97 10.08 -5.43
C ALA A 84 -10.02 10.23 -4.23
N ILE A 85 -9.43 11.40 -4.06
CA ILE A 85 -8.55 11.68 -2.91
C ILE A 85 -9.34 11.58 -1.60
N GLY A 86 -10.55 12.13 -1.56
CA GLY A 86 -11.41 12.01 -0.39
C GLY A 86 -11.72 10.57 -0.04
N GLN A 87 -11.95 9.73 -1.03
CA GLN A 87 -12.19 8.30 -0.82
C GLN A 87 -10.96 7.62 -0.23
N ILE A 88 -9.77 7.95 -0.72
CA ILE A 88 -8.52 7.39 -0.19
C ILE A 88 -8.35 7.78 1.29
N TYR A 89 -8.60 9.05 1.65
CA TYR A 89 -8.56 9.47 3.04
C TYR A 89 -9.53 8.66 3.90
N ASN A 90 -10.75 8.45 3.41
CA ASN A 90 -11.73 7.65 4.13
C ASN A 90 -11.27 6.21 4.32
N GLU A 91 -10.68 5.61 3.31
CA GLU A 91 -10.14 4.25 3.41
C GLU A 91 -9.02 4.18 4.45
N LEU A 92 -8.10 5.15 4.45
CA LEU A 92 -6.98 5.18 5.39
C LEU A 92 -7.46 5.42 6.82
N GLU A 93 -8.42 6.31 7.01
CA GLU A 93 -9.01 6.55 8.32
C GLU A 93 -9.75 5.31 8.84
N ALA A 94 -10.39 4.56 7.94
CA ALA A 94 -11.02 3.28 8.29
C ALA A 94 -10.00 2.24 8.75
N GLN A 95 -8.74 2.35 8.31
CA GLN A 95 -7.64 1.51 8.79
C GLN A 95 -7.06 2.01 10.12
N GLY A 96 -7.56 3.10 10.65
CA GLY A 96 -7.12 3.64 11.93
C GLY A 96 -6.09 4.75 11.84
N LEU A 97 -5.78 5.25 10.65
CA LEU A 97 -4.83 6.34 10.50
C LEU A 97 -5.47 7.68 10.89
N THR A 98 -4.67 8.56 11.47
CA THR A 98 -5.08 9.95 11.65
C THR A 98 -4.99 10.70 10.32
N SER A 99 -5.59 11.88 10.24
CA SER A 99 -5.49 12.71 9.04
C SER A 99 -4.04 13.03 8.68
N GLY A 100 -3.19 13.28 9.68
CA GLY A 100 -1.77 13.53 9.45
C GLY A 100 -1.04 12.31 8.92
N GLN A 101 -1.35 11.14 9.45
CA GLN A 101 -0.79 9.88 8.95
C GLN A 101 -1.26 9.58 7.53
N ALA A 102 -2.53 9.83 7.24
CA ALA A 102 -3.07 9.65 5.89
C ALA A 102 -2.36 10.56 4.89
N ALA A 103 -2.13 11.83 5.25
CA ALA A 103 -1.38 12.75 4.40
C ALA A 103 0.06 12.27 4.18
N GLN A 104 0.72 11.77 5.21
CA GLN A 104 2.07 11.22 5.08
C GLN A 104 2.08 9.96 4.23
N PHE A 105 1.09 9.09 4.38
CA PHE A 105 0.92 7.91 3.55
C PHE A 105 0.87 8.29 2.06
N ILE A 106 0.07 9.29 1.72
CA ILE A 106 -0.06 9.77 0.35
C ILE A 106 1.28 10.29 -0.18
N ARG A 107 2.01 11.05 0.62
CA ARG A 107 3.35 11.53 0.24
C ARG A 107 4.32 10.38 0.00
N ASP A 108 4.30 9.37 0.85
CA ASP A 108 5.15 8.19 0.70
C ASP A 108 4.78 7.41 -0.57
N ALA A 109 3.50 7.25 -0.85
CA ALA A 109 3.02 6.58 -2.05
C ALA A 109 3.50 7.29 -3.32
N ILE A 110 3.35 8.61 -3.36
CA ILE A 110 3.79 9.41 -4.51
C ILE A 110 5.30 9.30 -4.69
N ALA A 111 6.06 9.39 -3.60
CA ALA A 111 7.51 9.34 -3.66
C ALA A 111 8.04 8.03 -4.26
N VAL A 112 7.34 6.92 -4.00
CA VAL A 112 7.77 5.60 -4.45
C VAL A 112 7.19 5.24 -5.81
N TYR A 113 5.88 5.41 -5.98
CA TYR A 113 5.18 4.85 -7.15
C TYR A 113 4.95 5.84 -8.27
N CYS A 114 4.85 7.11 -7.98
CA CYS A 114 4.59 8.13 -9.00
C CYS A 114 5.28 9.46 -8.65
N PRO A 115 6.62 9.47 -8.61
CA PRO A 115 7.37 10.67 -8.17
C PRO A 115 7.18 11.87 -9.09
N ASP A 116 6.68 11.67 -10.30
CA ASP A 116 6.40 12.75 -11.23
C ASP A 116 5.17 13.57 -10.86
N GLN A 117 4.37 13.08 -9.93
CA GLN A 117 3.09 13.69 -9.51
C GLN A 117 3.23 14.58 -8.29
N LYS A 118 4.36 15.21 -8.11
CA LYS A 118 4.67 15.99 -6.91
C LYS A 118 3.63 17.06 -6.61
N GLY A 119 3.32 17.18 -5.32
CA GLY A 119 2.63 18.37 -4.78
C GLY A 119 1.19 18.54 -5.18
N THR A 120 0.58 17.51 -5.61
CA THR A 120 -0.78 17.64 -6.12
C THR A 120 -1.77 16.84 -5.33
#